data_10f4b2ab7f53a7dcdc8858ada823c9c2
#
_entry.id   10f4b2ab7f53a7dcdc8858ada823c9c2
#
_cell.length_a   1.000
_cell.length_b   1.000
_cell.length_c   1.000
_cell.angle_alpha   90.00
_cell.angle_beta   90.00
_cell.angle_gamma   90.00
#
_symmetry.space_group_name_H-M   'P 1'
#
loop_
_entity.id
_entity.type
_entity.pdbx_description
1 polymer ?
#
loop_
_entity_poly.entity_id
_entity_poly.type
_entity_poly.pdbx_seq_one_letter_code
_entity_poly.pdbx_strand_id
1 'polypeptide(L)'
;MEKELDLLIATEMSGDGDSVAEELRSVFAKRGVTVHRIEFRSGKDSVIRSVRANPQIHAVVLSQYQDQEKLSPRDIDQICSTAEGDLLGFVVVSEMRGSDYMKEIESLGIYTAVYQEDASLEKIAEWYCNGRTKKEARAYYGVA
;
A
#
# COMPACT_ATOMS: atom_id res chain seq x y z
N MET A 1 20.73 14.07 0.66
CA MET A 1 19.66 14.26 1.66
C MET A 1 18.86 12.95 1.77
N GLU A 2 18.85 12.35 2.94
CA GLU A 2 18.11 11.12 3.14
C GLU A 2 16.61 11.42 3.15
N LYS A 3 15.83 10.60 2.45
CA LYS A 3 14.38 10.66 2.54
C LYS A 3 13.93 9.94 3.80
N GLU A 4 13.05 10.57 4.56
CA GLU A 4 12.40 9.94 5.72
C GLU A 4 10.98 9.56 5.34
N LEU A 5 10.55 8.40 5.78
CA LEU A 5 9.25 7.84 5.44
C LEU A 5 8.50 7.40 6.69
N ASP A 6 7.28 7.86 6.84
CA ASP A 6 6.34 7.33 7.83
C ASP A 6 5.35 6.42 7.10
N LEU A 7 5.24 5.19 7.58
CA LEU A 7 4.56 4.11 6.89
C LEU A 7 3.48 3.49 7.77
N LEU A 8 2.31 3.28 7.21
CA LEU A 8 1.23 2.54 7.86
C LEU A 8 1.06 1.18 7.18
N ILE A 9 1.11 0.14 7.98
CA ILE A 9 0.94 -1.24 7.51
C ILE A 9 -0.42 -1.75 7.96
N ALA A 10 -1.27 -2.08 7.01
CA ALA A 10 -2.61 -2.63 7.24
C ALA A 10 -2.78 -3.93 6.44
N THR A 11 -1.85 -4.84 6.63
CA THR A 11 -1.87 -6.17 6.00
C THR A 11 -1.22 -7.18 6.93
N GLU A 12 -1.67 -8.42 6.84
CA GLU A 12 -1.02 -9.52 7.55
C GLU A 12 0.28 -9.88 6.83
N MET A 13 1.36 -9.91 7.57
CA MET A 13 2.67 -10.28 7.05
C MET A 13 3.22 -11.43 7.86
N SER A 14 4.06 -12.25 7.26
CA SER A 14 4.71 -13.36 7.93
C SER A 14 5.66 -12.85 9.01
N GLY A 15 5.49 -13.33 10.24
CA GLY A 15 6.31 -12.95 11.37
C GLY A 15 5.64 -11.95 12.31
N ASP A 16 6.32 -11.60 13.39
CA ASP A 16 5.81 -10.60 14.32
C ASP A 16 6.09 -9.18 13.80
N GLY A 17 5.37 -8.19 14.37
CA GLY A 17 5.48 -6.81 13.93
C GLY A 17 6.90 -6.23 14.02
N ASP A 18 7.65 -6.59 15.05
CA ASP A 18 9.02 -6.08 15.23
C ASP A 18 9.95 -6.63 14.16
N SER A 19 9.84 -7.92 13.83
CA SER A 19 10.64 -8.54 12.78
C SER A 19 10.31 -7.96 11.40
N VAL A 20 9.04 -7.73 11.11
CA VAL A 20 8.59 -7.12 9.86
C VAL A 20 9.11 -5.69 9.75
N ALA A 21 8.98 -4.91 10.83
CA ALA A 21 9.46 -3.52 10.84
C ALA A 21 10.96 -3.45 10.61
N GLU A 22 11.74 -4.33 11.25
CA GLU A 22 13.19 -4.37 11.10
C GLU A 22 13.59 -4.72 9.66
N GLU A 23 12.93 -5.70 9.06
CA GLU A 23 13.19 -6.10 7.68
C GLU A 23 12.80 -5.01 6.70
N LEU A 24 11.66 -4.33 6.92
CA LEU A 24 11.25 -3.18 6.10
C LEU A 24 12.30 -2.07 6.15
N ARG A 25 12.78 -1.73 7.32
CA ARG A 25 13.84 -0.73 7.46
C ARG A 25 15.09 -1.12 6.68
N SER A 26 15.44 -2.40 6.71
CA SER A 26 16.60 -2.93 5.98
C SER A 26 16.42 -2.80 4.46
N VAL A 27 15.28 -3.22 3.91
CA VAL A 27 15.06 -3.17 2.46
C VAL A 27 14.96 -1.73 1.95
N PHE A 28 14.39 -0.81 2.73
CA PHE A 28 14.35 0.61 2.38
C PHE A 28 15.72 1.25 2.46
N ALA A 29 16.51 0.90 3.49
CA ALA A 29 17.88 1.45 3.66
C ALA A 29 18.77 1.12 2.46
N LYS A 30 18.62 -0.06 1.87
CA LYS A 30 19.35 -0.46 0.67
C LYS A 30 19.07 0.45 -0.52
N ARG A 31 17.95 1.17 -0.48
CA ARG A 31 17.52 2.10 -1.54
C ARG A 31 17.68 3.57 -1.13
N GLY A 32 18.38 3.83 -0.03
CA GLY A 32 18.64 5.19 0.43
C GLY A 32 17.46 5.86 1.12
N VAL A 33 16.51 5.08 1.63
CA VAL A 33 15.32 5.61 2.32
C VAL A 33 15.37 5.17 3.79
N THR A 34 15.25 6.14 4.70
CA THR A 34 15.14 5.89 6.13
C THR A 34 13.67 5.81 6.51
N VAL A 35 13.23 4.69 7.06
CA VAL A 35 11.87 4.55 7.59
C VAL A 35 11.88 5.05 9.02
N HIS A 36 11.26 6.21 9.25
CA HIS A 36 11.22 6.87 10.54
C HIS A 36 10.23 6.17 11.48
N ARG A 37 9.01 5.94 11.00
CA ARG A 37 7.93 5.39 11.82
C ARG A 37 7.15 4.35 11.02
N ILE A 38 6.81 3.25 11.70
CA ILE A 38 5.95 2.21 11.13
C ILE A 38 4.81 1.98 12.11
N GLU A 39 3.58 2.18 11.65
CA GLU A 39 2.38 1.86 12.42
C GLU A 39 1.70 0.64 11.82
N PHE A 40 1.15 -0.22 12.68
CA PHE A 40 0.36 -1.37 12.27
C PHE A 40 -1.08 -1.15 12.70
N ARG A 41 -2.03 -1.28 11.76
CA ARG A 41 -3.46 -1.16 12.02
C ARG A 41 -4.22 -2.21 11.24
N SER A 42 -5.42 -2.51 11.69
CA SER A 42 -6.31 -3.45 11.04
C SER A 42 -7.73 -2.88 11.03
N GLY A 43 -8.42 -3.05 9.91
CA GLY A 43 -9.76 -2.54 9.71
C GLY A 43 -9.80 -1.16 9.07
N LYS A 44 -10.76 -0.97 8.16
CA LYS A 44 -10.91 0.27 7.40
C LYS A 44 -10.98 1.51 8.30
N ASP A 45 -11.85 1.48 9.31
CA ASP A 45 -12.06 2.64 10.18
C ASP A 45 -10.83 2.97 11.00
N SER A 46 -10.11 1.95 11.47
CA SER A 46 -8.88 2.13 12.22
C SER A 46 -7.79 2.78 11.36
N VAL A 47 -7.68 2.34 10.10
CA VAL A 47 -6.72 2.91 9.15
C VAL A 47 -7.06 4.39 8.87
N ILE A 48 -8.31 4.69 8.62
CA ILE A 48 -8.75 6.07 8.36
C ILE A 48 -8.47 6.98 9.56
N ARG A 49 -8.77 6.51 10.78
CA ARG A 49 -8.48 7.27 11.99
C ARG A 49 -6.98 7.54 12.17
N SER A 50 -6.15 6.53 11.89
CA SER A 50 -4.70 6.68 11.99
C SER A 50 -4.16 7.70 11.00
N VAL A 51 -4.63 7.67 9.76
CA VAL A 51 -4.21 8.63 8.73
C VAL A 51 -4.62 10.04 9.11
N ARG A 52 -5.84 10.22 9.62
CA ARG A 52 -6.32 11.54 10.06
C ARG A 52 -5.54 12.08 11.25
N ALA A 53 -5.19 11.21 12.20
CA ALA A 53 -4.46 11.60 13.39
C ALA A 53 -2.97 11.86 13.13
N ASN A 54 -2.43 11.32 12.05
CA ASN A 54 -1.01 11.38 11.74
C ASN A 54 -0.79 11.86 10.31
N PRO A 55 -0.93 13.17 10.04
CA PRO A 55 -0.81 13.71 8.68
C PRO A 55 0.58 13.54 8.07
N GLN A 56 1.57 13.16 8.86
CA GLN A 56 2.92 12.86 8.40
C GLN A 56 3.06 11.48 7.75
N ILE A 57 2.02 10.63 7.81
CA ILE A 57 2.07 9.33 7.12
C ILE A 57 2.08 9.58 5.62
N HIS A 58 3.11 9.05 4.93
CA HIS A 58 3.31 9.26 3.50
C HIS A 58 2.79 8.12 2.66
N ALA A 59 2.79 6.91 3.19
CA ALA A 59 2.42 5.71 2.43
C ALA A 59 1.68 4.71 3.31
N VAL A 60 0.77 3.99 2.70
CA VAL A 60 0.02 2.92 3.36
C VAL A 60 0.17 1.64 2.55
N VAL A 61 0.35 0.53 3.25
CA VAL A 61 0.33 -0.81 2.66
C VAL A 61 -0.95 -1.47 3.12
N LEU A 62 -1.86 -1.73 2.18
CA LEU A 62 -3.20 -2.26 2.46
C LEU A 62 -3.38 -3.65 1.90
N SER A 63 -4.00 -4.53 2.68
CA SER A 63 -4.60 -5.74 2.13
C SER A 63 -6.03 -5.44 1.70
N GLN A 64 -6.46 -6.04 0.61
CA GLN A 64 -7.84 -5.97 0.13
C GLN A 64 -8.84 -6.44 1.20
N TYR A 65 -8.43 -7.39 2.03
CA TYR A 65 -9.26 -7.87 3.15
C TYR A 65 -8.77 -7.23 4.44
N GLN A 66 -9.70 -6.60 5.17
CA GLN A 66 -9.47 -6.00 6.47
C GLN A 66 -10.43 -6.63 7.47
N ASP A 67 -9.90 -7.35 8.47
CA ASP A 67 -10.71 -8.05 9.50
C ASP A 67 -11.82 -8.90 8.87
N GLN A 68 -11.49 -9.68 7.83
CA GLN A 68 -12.40 -10.53 7.08
C GLN A 68 -13.41 -9.76 6.20
N GLU A 69 -13.33 -8.45 6.17
CA GLU A 69 -14.14 -7.61 5.30
C GLU A 69 -13.37 -7.29 4.02
N LYS A 70 -13.99 -7.54 2.88
CA LYS A 70 -13.40 -7.21 1.58
C LYS A 70 -13.63 -5.73 1.27
N LEU A 71 -12.54 -4.98 1.11
CA LEU A 71 -12.64 -3.60 0.70
C LEU A 71 -12.98 -3.51 -0.79
N SER A 72 -13.92 -2.63 -1.13
CA SER A 72 -14.17 -2.29 -2.53
C SER A 72 -13.07 -1.34 -3.03
N PRO A 73 -12.92 -1.18 -4.36
CA PRO A 73 -12.01 -0.16 -4.87
C PRO A 73 -12.28 1.23 -4.33
N ARG A 74 -13.55 1.58 -4.13
CA ARG A 74 -13.94 2.88 -3.58
C ARG A 74 -13.51 3.03 -2.12
N ASP A 75 -13.57 1.96 -1.33
CA ASP A 75 -13.07 1.97 0.05
C ASP A 75 -11.58 2.27 0.08
N ILE A 76 -10.82 1.66 -0.81
CA ILE A 76 -9.38 1.88 -0.93
C ILE A 76 -9.11 3.33 -1.33
N ASP A 77 -9.84 3.84 -2.30
CA ASP A 77 -9.73 5.23 -2.74
C ASP A 77 -10.05 6.19 -1.59
N GLN A 78 -11.08 5.90 -0.79
CA GLN A 78 -11.43 6.69 0.38
C GLN A 78 -10.28 6.77 1.38
N ILE A 79 -9.62 5.65 1.65
CA ILE A 79 -8.47 5.61 2.55
C ILE A 79 -7.34 6.50 2.01
N CYS A 80 -7.01 6.36 0.74
CA CYS A 80 -5.93 7.12 0.11
C CYS A 80 -6.24 8.60 0.00
N SER A 81 -7.52 8.97 -0.03
CA SER A 81 -7.97 10.37 -0.15
C SER A 81 -8.23 11.04 1.20
N THR A 82 -8.04 10.32 2.31
CA THR A 82 -8.32 10.85 3.66
C THR A 82 -7.30 11.92 4.09
N ALA A 83 -6.05 11.81 3.65
CA ALA A 83 -5.00 12.76 3.97
C ALA A 83 -5.15 14.04 3.16
N GLU A 84 -4.64 15.16 3.68
CA GLU A 84 -4.64 16.45 2.96
C GLU A 84 -3.81 16.41 1.69
N GLY A 85 -2.73 15.62 1.67
CA GLY A 85 -1.97 15.34 0.47
C GLY A 85 -2.31 13.96 -0.07
N ASP A 86 -1.82 13.65 -1.25
CA ASP A 86 -2.02 12.32 -1.81
C ASP A 86 -1.24 11.28 -1.02
N LEU A 87 -1.98 10.35 -0.42
CA LEU A 87 -1.40 9.24 0.30
C LEU A 87 -1.07 8.14 -0.73
N LEU A 88 0.18 7.72 -0.75
CA LEU A 88 0.59 6.65 -1.64
C LEU A 88 0.09 5.30 -1.10
N GLY A 89 -0.66 4.59 -1.93
CA GLY A 89 -1.23 3.30 -1.56
C GLY A 89 -0.57 2.14 -2.28
N PHE A 90 -0.05 1.19 -1.50
CA PHE A 90 0.39 -0.10 -2.00
C PHE A 90 -0.66 -1.12 -1.57
N VAL A 91 -1.40 -1.69 -2.54
CA VAL A 91 -2.58 -2.50 -2.25
C VAL A 91 -2.35 -3.93 -2.68
N VAL A 92 -2.50 -4.85 -1.74
CA VAL A 92 -2.37 -6.29 -2.01
C VAL A 92 -3.76 -6.86 -2.29
N VAL A 93 -3.94 -7.42 -3.47
CA VAL A 93 -5.24 -7.94 -3.94
C VAL A 93 -5.17 -9.42 -4.28
N SER A 94 -6.31 -10.09 -4.11
CA SER A 94 -6.51 -11.50 -4.48
C SER A 94 -7.58 -11.57 -5.57
N GLU A 95 -7.31 -10.91 -6.70
CA GLU A 95 -8.23 -10.81 -7.82
C GLU A 95 -7.61 -11.43 -9.08
N MET A 96 -8.44 -11.73 -10.04
CA MET A 96 -7.97 -12.18 -11.36
C MET A 96 -7.60 -10.98 -12.22
N ARG A 97 -6.59 -11.16 -13.07
CA ARG A 97 -6.23 -10.12 -14.04
C ARG A 97 -7.41 -9.85 -14.96
N GLY A 98 -7.65 -8.57 -15.24
CA GLY A 98 -8.75 -8.13 -16.10
C GLY A 98 -10.12 -8.18 -15.46
N SER A 99 -10.23 -8.47 -14.17
CA SER A 99 -11.52 -8.47 -13.46
C SER A 99 -12.11 -7.07 -13.39
N ASP A 100 -13.42 -6.98 -13.15
CA ASP A 100 -14.09 -5.70 -12.96
C ASP A 100 -13.51 -4.92 -11.79
N TYR A 101 -13.12 -5.63 -10.72
CA TYR A 101 -12.45 -5.02 -9.58
C TYR A 101 -11.15 -4.31 -10.00
N MET A 102 -10.32 -4.98 -10.80
CA MET A 102 -9.06 -4.40 -11.25
C MET A 102 -9.27 -3.24 -12.23
N LYS A 103 -10.31 -3.30 -13.06
CA LYS A 103 -10.69 -2.20 -13.94
C LYS A 103 -11.08 -0.96 -13.14
N GLU A 104 -11.83 -1.14 -12.06
CA GLU A 104 -12.24 -0.02 -11.20
C GLU A 104 -11.04 0.55 -10.43
N ILE A 105 -10.15 -0.31 -9.93
CA ILE A 105 -8.91 0.12 -9.27
C ILE A 105 -8.11 1.04 -10.21
N GLU A 106 -7.94 0.65 -11.47
CA GLU A 106 -7.23 1.44 -12.45
C GLU A 106 -7.95 2.75 -12.75
N SER A 107 -9.27 2.71 -12.91
CA SER A 107 -10.05 3.91 -13.22
C SER A 107 -10.02 4.97 -12.10
N LEU A 108 -9.81 4.53 -10.86
CA LEU A 108 -9.69 5.43 -9.70
C LEU A 108 -8.26 6.01 -9.55
N GLY A 109 -7.35 5.65 -10.44
CA GLY A 109 -5.98 6.15 -10.38
C GLY A 109 -5.08 5.42 -9.38
N ILE A 110 -5.49 4.25 -8.92
CA ILE A 110 -4.70 3.43 -8.00
C ILE A 110 -3.79 2.53 -8.83
N TYR A 111 -2.56 2.97 -9.06
CA TYR A 111 -1.62 2.29 -9.96
C TYR A 111 -0.68 1.32 -9.26
N THR A 112 -0.74 1.23 -7.94
CA THR A 112 0.20 0.48 -7.12
C THR A 112 -0.45 -0.70 -6.40
N ALA A 113 -1.43 -1.33 -7.03
CA ALA A 113 -1.96 -2.60 -6.57
C ALA A 113 -1.06 -3.75 -7.05
N VAL A 114 -0.91 -4.76 -6.22
CA VAL A 114 -0.10 -5.95 -6.51
C VAL A 114 -0.89 -7.20 -6.17
N TYR A 115 -0.78 -8.22 -7.01
CA TYR A 115 -1.39 -9.51 -6.70
C TYR A 115 -0.67 -10.16 -5.53
N GLN A 116 -1.41 -10.84 -4.67
CA GLN A 116 -0.85 -11.44 -3.45
C GLN A 116 0.38 -12.33 -3.73
N GLU A 117 0.39 -13.05 -4.82
CA GLU A 117 1.51 -13.92 -5.22
C GLU A 117 2.80 -13.16 -5.51
N ASP A 118 2.69 -11.87 -5.85
CA ASP A 118 3.84 -11.01 -6.16
C ASP A 118 4.24 -10.10 -4.99
N ALA A 119 3.45 -10.08 -3.91
CA ALA A 119 3.68 -9.17 -2.80
C ALA A 119 4.88 -9.61 -1.94
N SER A 120 5.75 -8.66 -1.63
CA SER A 120 6.89 -8.88 -0.73
C SER A 120 7.35 -7.54 -0.15
N LEU A 121 8.16 -7.60 0.88
CA LEU A 121 8.75 -6.39 1.47
C LEU A 121 9.65 -5.66 0.47
N GLU A 122 10.38 -6.41 -0.34
CA GLU A 122 11.21 -5.85 -1.42
C GLU A 122 10.36 -5.11 -2.46
N LYS A 123 9.19 -5.65 -2.81
CA LYS A 123 8.26 -5.00 -3.74
C LYS A 123 7.71 -3.69 -3.20
N ILE A 124 7.44 -3.63 -1.91
CA ILE A 124 6.98 -2.40 -1.26
C ILE A 124 8.04 -1.31 -1.42
N ALA A 125 9.30 -1.63 -1.13
CA ALA A 125 10.41 -0.68 -1.26
C ALA A 125 10.64 -0.27 -2.72
N GLU A 126 10.58 -1.21 -3.65
CA GLU A 126 10.71 -0.96 -5.08
C GLU A 126 9.62 -0.01 -5.58
N TRP A 127 8.38 -0.31 -5.25
CA TRP A 127 7.23 0.52 -5.60
C TRP A 127 7.38 1.95 -5.08
N TYR A 128 7.74 2.09 -3.81
CA TYR A 128 7.88 3.42 -3.22
C TYR A 128 8.93 4.27 -3.92
N CYS A 129 10.05 3.65 -4.31
CA CYS A 129 11.15 4.36 -4.95
C CYS A 129 10.92 4.64 -6.44
N ASN A 130 10.30 3.69 -7.14
CA ASN A 130 10.15 3.76 -8.60
C ASN A 130 8.76 4.18 -9.06
N GLY A 131 7.75 3.87 -8.27
CA GLY A 131 6.36 4.10 -8.63
C GLY A 131 5.92 3.19 -9.78
N ARG A 132 4.81 3.56 -10.40
CA ARG A 132 4.26 2.83 -11.53
C ARG A 132 3.44 3.79 -12.38
N THR A 133 3.68 3.81 -13.69
CA THR A 133 2.89 4.63 -14.61
C THR A 133 1.52 4.00 -14.84
N LYS A 134 0.58 4.79 -15.36
CA LYS A 134 -0.74 4.29 -15.77
C LYS A 134 -0.61 3.14 -16.78
N LYS A 135 0.27 3.28 -17.75
CA LYS A 135 0.52 2.25 -18.77
C LYS A 135 1.01 0.95 -18.16
N GLU A 136 1.96 1.05 -17.23
CA GLU A 136 2.50 -0.11 -16.52
C GLU A 136 1.43 -0.79 -15.66
N ALA A 137 0.62 0.01 -14.96
CA ALA A 137 -0.47 -0.52 -14.13
C ALA A 137 -1.51 -1.24 -14.98
N ARG A 138 -1.93 -0.66 -16.10
CA ARG A 138 -2.90 -1.29 -17.00
C ARG A 138 -2.40 -2.63 -17.51
N ALA A 139 -1.15 -2.70 -17.91
CA ALA A 139 -0.53 -3.95 -18.39
C ALA A 139 -0.51 -4.98 -17.27
N TYR A 140 -0.10 -4.59 -16.09
CA TYR A 140 -0.02 -5.49 -14.93
C TYR A 140 -1.39 -6.00 -14.50
N TYR A 141 -2.41 -5.12 -14.51
CA TYR A 141 -3.78 -5.49 -14.10
C TYR A 141 -4.51 -6.31 -15.16
N GLY A 142 -4.00 -6.37 -16.36
CA GLY A 142 -4.69 -7.02 -17.48
C GLY A 142 -5.86 -6.22 -18.00
N VAL A 143 -5.81 -4.91 -17.88
CA VAL A 143 -6.86 -3.99 -18.34
C VAL A 143 -6.45 -3.41 -19.68
N ALA A 144 -7.26 -3.65 -20.68
CA ALA A 144 -7.00 -3.16 -22.05
C ALA A 144 -7.42 -1.69 -22.22
#